data_a6d1c54036703ca0c68d769b6b91a30a
#
_entry.id   a6d1c54036703ca0c68d769b6b91a30a
#
_cell.length_a   1.000
_cell.length_b   1.000
_cell.length_c   1.000
_cell.angle_alpha   90.00
_cell.angle_beta   90.00
_cell.angle_gamma   90.00
#
_symmetry.space_group_name_H-M   'P 1'
#
loop_
_entity.id
_entity.type
_entity.pdbx_description
1 polymer ?
#
loop_
_entity_poly.entity_id
_entity_poly.type
_entity_poly.pdbx_seq_one_letter_code
_entity_poly.pdbx_strand_id
1 'polypeptide(L)'
;MKSAVSYDYHSKKLQRQDRGTEINMSGSTFGRMLTVTTWGESHGKALGAVIDGIPSGLELSESDIQPFMDRRKPGQSEVTTSRSESDKIEILSGVFKGMTTGTPISVMVMNTDQHSSDYDELSHVYRPGHADYTFDQKFGVGIRDYRGGGRSSGRETLARVAAGAIASKMLKKLGVSVTAYTKSIGPITVPDGTFDNESIYTNAVCMPDTVSAEKALEYIRNCAAEKDSAGGTIECIITGVPAGIGDPVFNKLDAEFAHAVMSIGAVKAVEIGDGTSVSHMRGSENNDSFYNEDGVIKKKTNHSGGILGGMSDGSDILIRASVKPTPSIAQSQDTVGTDGTEVSLEIKGRHDPVIVPRAVVVVESMCAITLLDAMMCNMSSKASDLIKFYKNSL
;
A
#
# COMPACT_ATOMS: atom_id res chain seq x y z
N MET A 1 49.99 0.85 -27.70
CA MET A 1 49.63 2.17 -27.16
C MET A 1 48.16 2.11 -26.74
N LYS A 2 47.88 1.85 -25.50
CA LYS A 2 46.54 1.90 -24.94
C LYS A 2 46.48 3.15 -24.06
N SER A 3 45.69 4.15 -24.46
CA SER A 3 45.45 5.36 -23.68
C SER A 3 44.43 5.05 -22.58
N ALA A 4 44.89 5.15 -21.35
CA ALA A 4 44.04 5.12 -20.17
C ALA A 4 43.27 6.46 -20.07
N VAL A 5 41.94 6.39 -20.06
CA VAL A 5 41.10 7.53 -19.74
C VAL A 5 40.94 7.51 -18.20
N SER A 6 41.65 8.40 -17.50
CA SER A 6 41.43 8.67 -16.10
C SER A 6 40.20 9.57 -15.94
N TYR A 7 39.16 9.08 -15.31
CA TYR A 7 38.04 9.94 -14.86
C TYR A 7 38.48 10.70 -13.60
N ASP A 8 38.73 11.98 -13.76
CA ASP A 8 38.99 12.91 -12.68
C ASP A 8 37.67 13.31 -12.03
N TYR A 9 37.44 12.84 -10.79
CA TYR A 9 36.22 13.02 -10.00
C TYR A 9 36.27 14.23 -9.06
N HIS A 10 37.20 15.16 -9.28
CA HIS A 10 37.33 16.37 -8.43
C HIS A 10 37.17 17.65 -9.23
N SER A 11 36.19 18.43 -8.82
CA SER A 11 35.90 19.84 -9.15
C SER A 11 34.83 20.12 -10.21
N LYS A 12 33.55 19.92 -9.86
CA LYS A 12 32.51 20.88 -10.24
C LYS A 12 31.72 21.28 -9.00
N LYS A 13 32.13 22.34 -8.35
CA LYS A 13 31.26 23.13 -7.47
C LYS A 13 30.13 23.69 -8.35
N LEU A 14 28.98 23.01 -8.34
CA LEU A 14 27.74 23.59 -8.83
C LEU A 14 27.37 24.73 -7.90
N GLN A 15 27.49 25.98 -8.38
CA GLN A 15 26.83 27.12 -7.77
C GLN A 15 25.35 26.82 -7.73
N ARG A 16 24.82 26.54 -6.52
CA ARG A 16 23.38 26.51 -6.27
C ARG A 16 22.87 27.95 -6.46
N GLN A 17 22.24 28.23 -7.58
CA GLN A 17 21.32 29.36 -7.68
C GLN A 17 20.18 29.08 -6.71
N ASP A 18 19.98 30.03 -5.82
CA ASP A 18 18.87 30.11 -4.86
C ASP A 18 17.56 30.17 -5.67
N ARG A 19 16.97 28.99 -5.96
CA ARG A 19 15.60 28.89 -6.44
C ARG A 19 14.73 28.84 -5.21
N GLY A 20 13.82 29.79 -5.13
CA GLY A 20 12.89 29.98 -4.02
C GLY A 20 12.35 28.65 -3.46
N THR A 21 12.20 28.63 -2.16
CA THR A 21 11.76 27.51 -1.31
C THR A 21 10.60 26.73 -1.94
N GLU A 22 10.90 25.76 -2.81
CA GLU A 22 10.01 24.65 -3.04
C GLU A 22 9.96 23.87 -1.71
N ILE A 23 8.77 23.84 -1.09
CA ILE A 23 8.50 22.98 0.05
C ILE A 23 8.63 21.56 -0.46
N ASN A 24 9.80 20.97 -0.31
CA ASN A 24 10.05 19.57 -0.62
C ASN A 24 9.32 18.75 0.46
N MET A 25 8.09 18.32 0.17
CA MET A 25 7.38 17.37 1.02
C MET A 25 8.27 16.13 1.18
N SER A 26 8.52 15.73 2.42
CA SER A 26 9.34 14.54 2.67
C SER A 26 8.60 13.31 2.14
N GLY A 27 9.34 12.36 1.51
CA GLY A 27 8.75 11.13 0.95
C GLY A 27 8.18 10.16 2.00
N SER A 28 8.04 10.57 3.27
CA SER A 28 7.47 9.78 4.36
C SER A 28 6.12 10.31 4.84
N THR A 29 5.59 11.36 4.20
CA THR A 29 4.27 11.94 4.49
C THR A 29 3.36 11.81 3.27
N PHE A 30 2.12 11.40 3.50
CA PHE A 30 1.07 11.20 2.49
C PHE A 30 -0.22 11.88 2.93
N GLY A 31 -1.03 12.37 1.97
CA GLY A 31 -2.32 13.02 2.19
C GLY A 31 -2.25 14.54 2.28
N ARG A 32 -3.41 15.18 2.35
CA ARG A 32 -3.60 16.66 2.35
C ARG A 32 -4.33 17.14 3.59
N MET A 33 -5.60 16.75 3.75
CA MET A 33 -6.42 17.02 4.95
C MET A 33 -6.22 15.95 6.01
N LEU A 34 -6.15 14.68 5.58
CA LEU A 34 -5.73 13.56 6.40
C LEU A 34 -4.29 13.24 6.05
N THR A 35 -3.36 13.62 6.91
CA THR A 35 -1.94 13.35 6.68
C THR A 35 -1.42 12.20 7.51
N VAL A 36 -0.62 11.35 6.89
CA VAL A 36 0.03 10.21 7.54
C VAL A 36 1.52 10.29 7.32
N THR A 37 2.28 10.49 8.40
CA THR A 37 3.75 10.45 8.39
C THR A 37 4.21 9.16 9.04
N THR A 38 4.89 8.29 8.26
CA THR A 38 5.44 7.02 8.76
C THR A 38 6.91 7.16 9.12
N TRP A 39 7.35 6.46 10.18
CA TRP A 39 8.71 6.50 10.69
C TRP A 39 9.17 5.12 11.17
N GLY A 40 10.49 4.98 11.39
CA GLY A 40 11.13 3.77 11.90
C GLY A 40 11.58 2.79 10.81
N GLU A 41 12.51 1.91 11.15
CA GLU A 41 13.13 0.89 10.30
C GLU A 41 12.79 -0.51 10.79
N SER A 42 12.88 -1.49 9.89
CA SER A 42 12.51 -2.89 10.17
C SER A 42 13.30 -3.52 11.34
N HIS A 43 14.54 -3.09 11.55
CA HIS A 43 15.42 -3.53 12.64
C HIS A 43 15.78 -2.38 13.59
N GLY A 44 15.07 -1.25 13.52
CA GLY A 44 15.11 -0.20 14.54
C GLY A 44 14.37 -0.62 15.82
N LYS A 45 14.31 0.25 16.81
CA LYS A 45 13.62 -0.03 18.09
C LYS A 45 12.10 -0.19 17.90
N ALA A 46 11.51 0.64 17.05
CA ALA A 46 10.09 0.68 16.79
C ALA A 46 9.80 1.22 15.38
N LEU A 47 8.56 1.01 14.93
CA LEU A 47 7.97 1.70 13.78
C LEU A 47 6.62 2.28 14.19
N GLY A 48 6.21 3.35 13.50
CA GLY A 48 4.93 3.96 13.79
C GLY A 48 4.49 4.96 12.74
N ALA A 49 3.36 5.61 13.05
CA ALA A 49 2.84 6.72 12.27
C ALA A 49 2.38 7.86 13.17
N VAL A 50 2.41 9.06 12.61
CA VAL A 50 1.65 10.22 13.09
C VAL A 50 0.55 10.47 12.06
N ILE A 51 -0.70 10.42 12.52
CA ILE A 51 -1.91 10.63 11.71
C ILE A 51 -2.53 11.93 12.18
N ASP A 52 -2.61 12.92 11.30
CA ASP A 52 -3.19 14.22 11.59
C ASP A 52 -4.39 14.49 10.68
N GLY A 53 -5.37 15.26 11.17
CA GLY A 53 -6.60 15.59 10.45
C GLY A 53 -7.80 14.71 10.78
N ILE A 54 -7.70 13.68 11.62
CA ILE A 54 -8.88 12.93 12.07
C ILE A 54 -9.74 13.84 12.96
N PRO A 55 -11.05 14.02 12.65
CA PRO A 55 -11.94 14.84 13.48
C PRO A 55 -12.03 14.34 14.92
N SER A 56 -12.30 15.25 15.87
CA SER A 56 -12.58 14.90 17.26
C SER A 56 -13.92 14.16 17.37
N GLY A 57 -14.03 13.30 18.41
CA GLY A 57 -15.28 12.62 18.72
C GLY A 57 -15.50 11.28 18.00
N LEU A 58 -14.49 10.75 17.29
CA LEU A 58 -14.52 9.38 16.84
C LEU A 58 -14.10 8.46 18.00
N GLU A 59 -14.92 7.48 18.35
CA GLU A 59 -14.56 6.43 19.29
C GLU A 59 -13.37 5.62 18.73
N LEU A 60 -12.27 5.51 19.47
CA LEU A 60 -11.06 4.85 19.02
C LEU A 60 -10.26 4.24 20.17
N SER A 61 -9.81 3.01 19.95
CA SER A 61 -8.92 2.27 20.85
C SER A 61 -8.01 1.35 20.04
N GLU A 62 -7.01 0.76 20.66
CA GLU A 62 -6.12 -0.24 20.03
C GLU A 62 -6.91 -1.45 19.50
N SER A 63 -8.03 -1.82 20.13
CA SER A 63 -8.88 -2.93 19.68
C SER A 63 -9.55 -2.69 18.33
N ASP A 64 -9.63 -1.44 17.86
CA ASP A 64 -10.13 -1.09 16.52
C ASP A 64 -9.06 -1.26 15.45
N ILE A 65 -7.79 -1.12 15.82
CA ILE A 65 -6.64 -1.14 14.92
C ILE A 65 -6.03 -2.54 14.86
N GLN A 66 -5.96 -3.24 15.99
CA GLN A 66 -5.25 -4.52 16.10
C GLN A 66 -5.72 -5.59 15.10
N PRO A 67 -7.01 -5.76 14.77
CA PRO A 67 -7.45 -6.73 13.78
C PRO A 67 -6.84 -6.50 12.36
N PHE A 68 -6.62 -5.25 11.97
CA PHE A 68 -5.94 -4.91 10.72
C PHE A 68 -4.44 -5.26 10.80
N MET A 69 -3.80 -4.99 11.93
CA MET A 69 -2.41 -5.36 12.18
C MET A 69 -2.23 -6.87 12.13
N ASP A 70 -3.17 -7.61 12.71
CA ASP A 70 -3.17 -9.07 12.72
C ASP A 70 -3.25 -9.66 11.30
N ARG A 71 -4.04 -9.08 10.40
CA ARG A 71 -4.11 -9.48 8.99
C ARG A 71 -2.80 -9.23 8.23
N ARG A 72 -1.96 -8.28 8.68
CA ARG A 72 -0.68 -7.93 8.04
C ARG A 72 0.51 -8.75 8.56
N LYS A 73 0.51 -9.11 9.84
CA LYS A 73 1.69 -9.71 10.49
C LYS A 73 2.17 -11.00 9.81
N PRO A 74 3.47 -11.36 9.92
CA PRO A 74 3.99 -12.63 9.43
C PRO A 74 3.50 -13.81 10.31
N GLY A 75 3.65 -15.05 9.80
CA GLY A 75 3.41 -16.26 10.60
C GLY A 75 1.94 -16.65 10.76
N GLN A 76 1.04 -16.16 9.90
CA GLN A 76 -0.41 -16.45 10.00
C GLN A 76 -0.81 -17.78 9.35
N SER A 77 0.01 -18.35 8.51
CA SER A 77 -0.30 -19.58 7.77
C SER A 77 0.97 -20.33 7.39
N GLU A 78 0.81 -21.59 7.00
CA GLU A 78 1.90 -22.45 6.50
C GLU A 78 2.62 -21.94 5.25
N VAL A 79 2.01 -20.99 4.52
CA VAL A 79 2.57 -20.37 3.31
C VAL A 79 3.23 -19.01 3.56
N THR A 80 3.33 -18.60 4.83
CA THR A 80 4.05 -17.40 5.24
C THR A 80 5.29 -17.76 6.04
N THR A 81 6.23 -16.81 6.16
CA THR A 81 7.45 -17.01 6.97
C THR A 81 7.12 -17.45 8.40
N SER A 82 7.99 -18.30 8.98
CA SER A 82 7.91 -18.73 10.37
C SER A 82 8.28 -17.66 11.41
N ARG A 83 8.49 -16.39 10.99
CA ARG A 83 8.67 -15.27 11.92
C ARG A 83 7.39 -15.06 12.71
N SER A 84 7.51 -14.90 14.02
CA SER A 84 6.39 -14.58 14.90
C SER A 84 6.64 -13.22 15.52
N GLU A 85 5.87 -12.23 15.09
CA GLU A 85 5.87 -10.88 15.67
C GLU A 85 4.48 -10.57 16.20
N SER A 86 4.40 -10.05 17.42
CA SER A 86 3.11 -9.72 18.03
C SER A 86 2.42 -8.56 17.33
N ASP A 87 3.22 -7.66 16.71
CA ASP A 87 2.76 -6.40 16.10
C ASP A 87 1.70 -5.67 16.95
N LYS A 88 1.89 -5.69 18.28
CA LYS A 88 0.97 -5.05 19.21
C LYS A 88 1.04 -3.54 19.03
N ILE A 89 -0.09 -2.95 18.66
CA ILE A 89 -0.20 -1.51 18.45
C ILE A 89 -0.41 -0.78 19.78
N GLU A 90 0.22 0.38 19.93
CA GLU A 90 0.03 1.29 21.04
C GLU A 90 -0.35 2.68 20.51
N ILE A 91 -1.39 3.30 21.08
CA ILE A 91 -1.79 4.69 20.82
C ILE A 91 -1.10 5.57 21.86
N LEU A 92 -0.26 6.51 21.40
CA LEU A 92 0.54 7.37 22.28
C LEU A 92 -0.07 8.76 22.49
N SER A 93 -0.91 9.23 21.56
CA SER A 93 -1.55 10.55 21.62
C SER A 93 -2.80 10.62 20.77
N GLY A 94 -3.54 11.73 20.86
CA GLY A 94 -4.70 12.03 20.01
C GLY A 94 -6.00 11.33 20.43
N VAL A 95 -5.98 10.56 21.52
CA VAL A 95 -7.17 9.89 22.09
C VAL A 95 -7.28 10.21 23.58
N PHE A 96 -8.46 10.60 24.03
CA PHE A 96 -8.76 10.83 25.45
C PHE A 96 -10.11 10.21 25.81
N LYS A 97 -10.14 9.38 26.86
CA LYS A 97 -11.34 8.64 27.29
C LYS A 97 -12.02 7.85 26.15
N GLY A 98 -11.21 7.25 25.27
CA GLY A 98 -11.70 6.44 24.14
C GLY A 98 -12.22 7.24 22.94
N MET A 99 -12.03 8.57 22.92
CA MET A 99 -12.48 9.44 21.82
C MET A 99 -11.30 10.20 21.23
N THR A 100 -11.27 10.37 19.90
CA THR A 100 -10.29 11.22 19.24
C THR A 100 -10.45 12.68 19.69
N THR A 101 -9.33 13.39 19.80
CA THR A 101 -9.32 14.77 20.31
C THR A 101 -9.26 15.83 19.21
N GLY A 102 -9.09 15.42 17.93
CA GLY A 102 -8.85 16.33 16.80
C GLY A 102 -7.40 16.83 16.74
N THR A 103 -6.50 16.24 17.53
CA THR A 103 -5.05 16.51 17.51
C THR A 103 -4.31 15.27 16.95
N PRO A 104 -3.01 15.37 16.59
CA PRO A 104 -2.31 14.26 15.97
C PRO A 104 -2.36 12.97 16.80
N ILE A 105 -2.77 11.88 16.13
CA ILE A 105 -2.77 10.53 16.68
C ILE A 105 -1.41 9.91 16.37
N SER A 106 -0.63 9.61 17.41
CA SER A 106 0.62 8.87 17.25
C SER A 106 0.40 7.42 17.65
N VAL A 107 0.83 6.51 16.76
CA VAL A 107 0.78 5.07 16.97
C VAL A 107 2.15 4.44 16.80
N MET A 108 2.42 3.37 17.55
CA MET A 108 3.73 2.71 17.57
C MET A 108 3.59 1.20 17.73
N VAL A 109 4.54 0.46 17.14
CA VAL A 109 4.78 -0.96 17.39
C VAL A 109 6.26 -1.15 17.72
N MET A 110 6.55 -1.81 18.84
CA MET A 110 7.91 -2.18 19.22
C MET A 110 8.39 -3.38 18.41
N ASN A 111 9.64 -3.35 17.96
CA ASN A 111 10.29 -4.51 17.36
C ASN A 111 10.83 -5.42 18.45
N THR A 112 10.39 -6.68 18.49
CA THR A 112 10.74 -7.64 19.56
C THR A 112 11.60 -8.83 19.08
N ASP A 113 11.56 -9.16 17.79
CA ASP A 113 12.26 -10.34 17.22
C ASP A 113 13.26 -9.93 16.13
N GLN A 114 14.41 -9.36 16.56
CA GLN A 114 15.46 -8.88 15.67
C GLN A 114 16.66 -9.83 15.69
N HIS A 115 16.85 -10.61 14.64
CA HIS A 115 18.07 -11.40 14.41
C HIS A 115 18.96 -10.68 13.38
N SER A 116 19.80 -9.74 13.86
CA SER A 116 20.66 -8.93 12.99
C SER A 116 21.84 -9.70 12.38
N SER A 117 22.28 -10.84 12.98
CA SER A 117 23.37 -11.68 12.47
C SER A 117 23.10 -12.32 11.10
N ASP A 118 21.81 -12.47 10.71
CA ASP A 118 21.43 -13.09 9.44
C ASP A 118 21.71 -12.19 8.21
N TYR A 119 22.13 -10.94 8.42
CA TYR A 119 22.28 -9.93 7.38
C TYR A 119 23.71 -9.42 7.17
N ASP A 120 24.70 -9.91 7.91
CA ASP A 120 26.08 -9.39 7.82
C ASP A 120 26.70 -9.60 6.44
N GLU A 121 26.45 -10.76 5.81
CA GLU A 121 26.88 -11.04 4.43
C GLU A 121 26.21 -10.10 3.40
N LEU A 122 24.99 -9.61 3.69
CA LEU A 122 24.23 -8.72 2.80
C LEU A 122 24.63 -7.25 2.91
N SER A 123 25.52 -6.90 3.84
CA SER A 123 26.03 -5.53 4.00
C SER A 123 26.88 -5.07 2.82
N HIS A 124 27.55 -6.01 2.15
CA HIS A 124 28.51 -5.77 1.08
C HIS A 124 28.05 -6.20 -0.31
N VAL A 125 26.81 -6.68 -0.45
CA VAL A 125 26.28 -7.21 -1.71
C VAL A 125 24.91 -6.59 -2.01
N TYR A 126 24.63 -6.34 -3.29
CA TYR A 126 23.33 -5.86 -3.73
C TYR A 126 22.41 -7.02 -4.09
N ARG A 127 21.31 -7.19 -3.36
CA ARG A 127 20.32 -8.23 -3.66
C ARG A 127 19.60 -7.92 -4.97
N PRO A 128 19.54 -8.87 -5.92
CA PRO A 128 18.77 -8.70 -7.14
C PRO A 128 17.30 -8.35 -6.83
N GLY A 129 16.74 -7.39 -7.56
CA GLY A 129 15.35 -6.96 -7.39
C GLY A 129 15.00 -6.26 -6.08
N HIS A 130 15.98 -6.02 -5.18
CA HIS A 130 15.82 -5.26 -3.94
C HIS A 130 16.29 -3.80 -4.09
N ALA A 131 16.04 -2.97 -3.08
CA ALA A 131 16.36 -1.54 -3.12
C ALA A 131 17.79 -1.18 -2.67
N ASP A 132 18.64 -2.17 -2.37
CA ASP A 132 19.95 -1.95 -1.75
C ASP A 132 20.82 -0.97 -2.55
N TYR A 133 20.99 -1.22 -3.84
CA TYR A 133 21.77 -0.37 -4.74
C TYR A 133 21.23 1.07 -4.79
N THR A 134 19.91 1.23 -4.95
CA THR A 134 19.30 2.55 -5.08
C THR A 134 19.37 3.37 -3.80
N PHE A 135 19.32 2.73 -2.62
CA PHE A 135 19.55 3.39 -1.34
C PHE A 135 20.98 3.89 -1.20
N ASP A 136 21.98 3.07 -1.53
CA ASP A 136 23.38 3.47 -1.49
C ASP A 136 23.67 4.60 -2.48
N GLN A 137 23.07 4.59 -3.67
CA GLN A 137 23.22 5.69 -4.65
C GLN A 137 22.57 6.99 -4.18
N LYS A 138 21.44 6.91 -3.48
CA LYS A 138 20.71 8.09 -3.02
C LYS A 138 21.28 8.70 -1.74
N PHE A 139 21.61 7.86 -0.78
CA PHE A 139 21.95 8.30 0.58
C PHE A 139 23.45 8.15 0.93
N GLY A 140 24.20 7.43 0.11
CA GLY A 140 25.62 7.13 0.33
C GLY A 140 25.85 5.68 0.77
N VAL A 141 26.94 5.10 0.25
CA VAL A 141 27.34 3.73 0.58
C VAL A 141 27.65 3.61 2.09
N GLY A 142 27.11 2.58 2.73
CA GLY A 142 27.32 2.32 4.16
C GLY A 142 26.42 3.11 5.11
N ILE A 143 25.48 3.94 4.59
CA ILE A 143 24.51 4.70 5.40
C ILE A 143 23.19 3.95 5.55
N ARG A 144 22.81 3.12 4.58
CA ARG A 144 21.57 2.32 4.65
C ARG A 144 21.60 1.37 5.84
N ASP A 145 20.46 1.18 6.49
CA ASP A 145 20.29 0.03 7.38
C ASP A 145 20.11 -1.23 6.52
N TYR A 146 21.18 -2.02 6.36
CA TYR A 146 21.18 -3.25 5.58
C TYR A 146 20.39 -4.39 6.26
N ARG A 147 20.15 -4.29 7.56
CA ARG A 147 19.41 -5.29 8.33
C ARG A 147 17.95 -5.30 7.90
N GLY A 148 17.51 -6.36 7.22
CA GLY A 148 16.13 -6.52 6.74
C GLY A 148 15.62 -5.46 5.75
N GLY A 149 16.48 -4.53 5.28
CA GLY A 149 16.14 -3.51 4.28
C GLY A 149 15.59 -2.18 4.84
N GLY A 150 15.61 -1.97 6.15
CA GLY A 150 15.25 -0.68 6.78
C GLY A 150 13.88 -0.15 6.33
N ARG A 151 13.85 1.07 5.76
CA ARG A 151 12.63 1.71 5.22
C ARG A 151 12.11 1.06 3.93
N SER A 152 12.92 0.27 3.20
CA SER A 152 12.46 -0.48 2.02
C SER A 152 11.83 -1.84 2.36
N SER A 153 11.85 -2.23 3.62
CA SER A 153 11.23 -3.46 4.11
C SER A 153 9.70 -3.37 4.07
N GLY A 154 9.03 -4.49 3.71
CA GLY A 154 7.58 -4.59 3.83
C GLY A 154 7.03 -4.36 5.25
N ARG A 155 7.90 -4.37 6.28
CA ARG A 155 7.51 -4.08 7.66
C ARG A 155 7.06 -2.63 7.87
N GLU A 156 7.54 -1.68 7.07
CA GLU A 156 7.09 -0.28 7.15
C GLU A 156 5.57 -0.13 6.94
N THR A 157 4.96 -1.08 6.22
CA THR A 157 3.52 -1.05 5.92
C THR A 157 2.63 -1.18 7.16
N LEU A 158 3.17 -1.64 8.31
CA LEU A 158 2.39 -1.68 9.56
C LEU A 158 1.87 -0.29 9.97
N ALA A 159 2.67 0.76 9.74
CA ALA A 159 2.29 2.14 10.04
C ALA A 159 1.15 2.62 9.12
N ARG A 160 1.17 2.22 7.83
CA ARG A 160 0.08 2.49 6.88
C ARG A 160 -1.20 1.75 7.27
N VAL A 161 -1.07 0.49 7.69
CA VAL A 161 -2.22 -0.33 8.10
C VAL A 161 -2.88 0.23 9.35
N ALA A 162 -2.11 0.69 10.33
CA ALA A 162 -2.65 1.35 11.51
C ALA A 162 -3.45 2.62 11.15
N ALA A 163 -2.90 3.47 10.26
CA ALA A 163 -3.60 4.66 9.78
C ALA A 163 -4.85 4.29 8.96
N GLY A 164 -4.76 3.26 8.12
CA GLY A 164 -5.87 2.75 7.31
C GLY A 164 -7.02 2.21 8.15
N ALA A 165 -6.73 1.53 9.26
CA ALA A 165 -7.75 1.06 10.20
C ALA A 165 -8.57 2.23 10.79
N ILE A 166 -7.90 3.33 11.17
CA ILE A 166 -8.55 4.54 11.66
C ILE A 166 -9.41 5.18 10.56
N ALA A 167 -8.86 5.30 9.34
CA ALA A 167 -9.58 5.83 8.20
C ALA A 167 -10.82 4.97 7.85
N SER A 168 -10.68 3.64 7.84
CA SER A 168 -11.77 2.70 7.59
C SER A 168 -12.88 2.80 8.64
N LYS A 169 -12.52 3.01 9.91
CA LYS A 169 -13.51 3.23 10.99
C LYS A 169 -14.33 4.49 10.75
N MET A 170 -13.69 5.58 10.29
CA MET A 170 -14.39 6.83 9.94
C MET A 170 -15.25 6.65 8.69
N LEU A 171 -14.74 6.02 7.63
CA LEU A 171 -15.49 5.72 6.41
C LEU A 171 -16.74 4.88 6.69
N LYS A 172 -16.64 3.89 7.57
CA LYS A 172 -17.78 3.06 7.99
C LYS A 172 -18.89 3.90 8.63
N LYS A 173 -18.55 4.94 9.40
CA LYS A 173 -19.55 5.89 9.95
C LYS A 173 -20.23 6.71 8.88
N LEU A 174 -19.58 6.88 7.72
CA LEU A 174 -20.11 7.57 6.53
C LEU A 174 -20.87 6.62 5.57
N GLY A 175 -21.02 5.34 5.93
CA GLY A 175 -21.70 4.35 5.10
C GLY A 175 -20.83 3.78 3.97
N VAL A 176 -19.52 4.02 3.99
CA VAL A 176 -18.57 3.55 2.99
C VAL A 176 -17.84 2.31 3.50
N SER A 177 -17.73 1.29 2.66
CA SER A 177 -16.96 0.06 2.93
C SER A 177 -15.82 -0.09 1.94
N VAL A 178 -14.66 -0.50 2.45
CA VAL A 178 -13.45 -0.80 1.67
C VAL A 178 -13.09 -2.25 1.94
N THR A 179 -13.05 -3.08 0.89
CA THR A 179 -12.72 -4.50 1.00
C THR A 179 -11.70 -4.86 -0.06
N ALA A 180 -10.59 -5.45 0.35
CA ALA A 180 -9.58 -5.95 -0.57
C ALA A 180 -9.39 -7.46 -0.42
N TYR A 181 -9.00 -8.12 -1.52
CA TYR A 181 -8.77 -9.56 -1.57
C TYR A 181 -7.73 -9.92 -2.64
N THR A 182 -7.23 -11.13 -2.57
CA THR A 182 -6.34 -11.68 -3.57
C THR A 182 -7.14 -12.10 -4.81
N LYS A 183 -6.96 -11.40 -5.93
CA LYS A 183 -7.59 -11.73 -7.23
C LYS A 183 -6.83 -12.85 -7.93
N SER A 184 -5.47 -12.86 -7.83
CA SER A 184 -4.67 -13.94 -8.40
C SER A 184 -3.37 -14.18 -7.63
N ILE A 185 -2.83 -15.40 -7.72
CA ILE A 185 -1.46 -15.77 -7.34
C ILE A 185 -0.87 -16.57 -8.48
N GLY A 186 0.23 -16.08 -9.06
CA GLY A 186 0.77 -16.66 -10.30
C GLY A 186 -0.32 -16.78 -11.37
N PRO A 187 -0.50 -17.97 -11.96
CA PRO A 187 -1.52 -18.22 -12.99
C PRO A 187 -2.92 -18.50 -12.41
N ILE A 188 -3.06 -18.64 -11.09
CA ILE A 188 -4.34 -18.97 -10.47
C ILE A 188 -5.11 -17.70 -10.20
N THR A 189 -6.25 -17.53 -10.90
CA THR A 189 -7.11 -16.36 -10.82
C THR A 189 -8.50 -16.74 -10.34
N VAL A 190 -9.07 -15.94 -9.46
CA VAL A 190 -10.47 -16.06 -9.02
C VAL A 190 -11.39 -15.78 -10.20
N PRO A 191 -12.26 -16.72 -10.62
CA PRO A 191 -13.20 -16.50 -11.72
C PRO A 191 -14.19 -15.39 -11.39
N ASP A 192 -14.65 -14.69 -12.41
CA ASP A 192 -15.72 -13.72 -12.24
C ASP A 192 -17.02 -14.39 -11.81
N GLY A 193 -17.74 -13.77 -10.88
CA GLY A 193 -19.00 -14.29 -10.35
C GLY A 193 -18.88 -15.32 -9.22
N THR A 194 -17.66 -15.67 -8.76
CA THR A 194 -17.42 -16.60 -7.63
C THR A 194 -17.00 -15.88 -6.34
N PHE A 195 -17.58 -14.72 -6.10
CA PHE A 195 -17.19 -13.87 -4.96
C PHE A 195 -17.98 -14.22 -3.69
N ASP A 196 -17.27 -14.70 -2.66
CA ASP A 196 -17.76 -14.86 -1.29
C ASP A 196 -16.91 -14.03 -0.33
N ASN A 197 -17.50 -12.99 0.24
CA ASN A 197 -16.82 -12.07 1.15
C ASN A 197 -16.34 -12.74 2.44
N GLU A 198 -17.03 -13.76 2.97
CA GLU A 198 -16.61 -14.45 4.18
C GLU A 198 -15.38 -15.32 3.93
N SER A 199 -15.27 -15.90 2.75
CA SER A 199 -14.12 -16.72 2.35
C SER A 199 -12.79 -15.94 2.40
N ILE A 200 -12.78 -14.62 2.15
CA ILE A 200 -11.57 -13.78 2.17
C ILE A 200 -10.83 -13.92 3.51
N TYR A 201 -11.56 -14.01 4.61
CA TYR A 201 -11.00 -13.98 5.96
C TYR A 201 -10.76 -15.38 6.55
N THR A 202 -11.18 -16.45 5.85
CA THR A 202 -11.14 -17.82 6.37
C THR A 202 -10.08 -18.70 5.72
N ASN A 203 -9.41 -18.21 4.66
CA ASN A 203 -8.34 -18.94 4.00
C ASN A 203 -7.00 -18.17 4.00
N ALA A 204 -5.90 -18.92 3.93
CA ALA A 204 -4.54 -18.40 4.07
C ALA A 204 -4.07 -17.47 2.96
N VAL A 205 -4.77 -17.44 1.82
CA VAL A 205 -4.42 -16.63 0.64
C VAL A 205 -5.36 -15.45 0.42
N CYS A 206 -6.35 -15.25 1.30
CA CYS A 206 -7.32 -14.16 1.23
C CYS A 206 -8.07 -14.10 -0.11
N MET A 207 -8.42 -15.25 -0.71
CA MET A 207 -9.21 -15.34 -1.92
C MET A 207 -10.71 -15.48 -1.60
N PRO A 208 -11.61 -14.82 -2.35
CA PRO A 208 -13.07 -14.93 -2.16
C PRO A 208 -13.68 -16.20 -2.79
N ASP A 209 -12.87 -17.15 -3.22
CA ASP A 209 -13.26 -18.43 -3.79
C ASP A 209 -12.39 -19.56 -3.23
N THR A 210 -13.00 -20.51 -2.55
CA THR A 210 -12.30 -21.62 -1.87
C THR A 210 -11.56 -22.54 -2.83
N VAL A 211 -12.12 -22.79 -4.02
CA VAL A 211 -11.48 -23.65 -5.03
C VAL A 211 -10.22 -23.00 -5.59
N SER A 212 -10.26 -21.69 -5.87
CA SER A 212 -9.09 -20.94 -6.29
C SER A 212 -8.07 -20.84 -5.16
N ALA A 213 -8.50 -20.69 -3.91
CA ALA A 213 -7.64 -20.65 -2.75
C ALA A 213 -6.83 -21.94 -2.58
N GLU A 214 -7.46 -23.11 -2.70
CA GLU A 214 -6.77 -24.41 -2.63
C GLU A 214 -5.72 -24.58 -3.74
N LYS A 215 -6.06 -24.22 -4.99
CA LYS A 215 -5.13 -24.25 -6.12
C LYS A 215 -3.96 -23.29 -5.93
N ALA A 216 -4.23 -22.10 -5.41
CA ALA A 216 -3.21 -21.10 -5.13
C ALA A 216 -2.24 -21.58 -4.03
N LEU A 217 -2.74 -22.23 -2.98
CA LEU A 217 -1.92 -22.85 -1.93
C LEU A 217 -1.01 -23.94 -2.50
N GLU A 218 -1.52 -24.81 -3.37
CA GLU A 218 -0.71 -25.83 -4.05
C GLU A 218 0.38 -25.18 -4.91
N TYR A 219 0.03 -24.17 -5.68
CA TYR A 219 1.00 -23.42 -6.50
C TYR A 219 2.12 -22.78 -5.67
N ILE A 220 1.77 -22.18 -4.53
CA ILE A 220 2.76 -21.57 -3.61
C ILE A 220 3.69 -22.64 -3.03
N ARG A 221 3.17 -23.82 -2.63
CA ARG A 221 3.98 -24.93 -2.14
C ARG A 221 4.98 -25.43 -3.19
N ASN A 222 4.57 -25.48 -4.46
CA ASN A 222 5.44 -25.85 -5.57
C ASN A 222 6.56 -24.81 -5.77
N CYS A 223 6.23 -23.51 -5.78
CA CYS A 223 7.24 -22.44 -5.83
C CYS A 223 8.23 -22.54 -4.68
N ALA A 224 7.76 -22.78 -3.45
CA ALA A 224 8.62 -22.92 -2.28
C ALA A 224 9.55 -24.15 -2.38
N ALA A 225 9.05 -25.28 -2.91
CA ALA A 225 9.86 -26.48 -3.15
C ALA A 225 10.95 -26.23 -4.20
N GLU A 226 10.70 -25.38 -5.18
CA GLU A 226 11.66 -24.93 -6.20
C GLU A 226 12.57 -23.81 -5.72
N LYS A 227 12.48 -23.40 -4.43
CA LYS A 227 13.21 -22.28 -3.83
C LYS A 227 12.94 -20.93 -4.51
N ASP A 228 11.75 -20.76 -5.06
CA ASP A 228 11.29 -19.59 -5.80
C ASP A 228 10.11 -18.91 -5.11
N SER A 229 9.57 -17.85 -5.71
CA SER A 229 8.48 -17.03 -5.18
C SER A 229 7.44 -16.70 -6.25
N ALA A 230 6.23 -16.38 -5.81
CA ALA A 230 5.12 -16.01 -6.66
C ALA A 230 4.71 -14.54 -6.46
N GLY A 231 4.32 -13.90 -7.55
CA GLY A 231 3.57 -12.64 -7.54
C GLY A 231 2.07 -12.89 -7.63
N GLY A 232 1.30 -11.83 -7.79
CA GLY A 232 -0.14 -11.91 -8.01
C GLY A 232 -0.81 -10.55 -8.05
N THR A 233 -2.13 -10.55 -8.04
CA THR A 233 -2.94 -9.34 -8.13
C THR A 233 -3.88 -9.26 -6.93
N ILE A 234 -3.98 -8.07 -6.35
CA ILE A 234 -4.95 -7.72 -5.32
C ILE A 234 -6.03 -6.87 -5.96
N GLU A 235 -7.30 -7.15 -5.67
CA GLU A 235 -8.41 -6.29 -6.04
C GLU A 235 -9.03 -5.67 -4.79
N CYS A 236 -9.33 -4.38 -4.87
CA CYS A 236 -10.01 -3.61 -3.83
C CYS A 236 -11.31 -3.05 -4.38
N ILE A 237 -12.41 -3.33 -3.70
CA ILE A 237 -13.75 -2.82 -3.99
C ILE A 237 -14.13 -1.84 -2.91
N ILE A 238 -14.58 -0.64 -3.32
CA ILE A 238 -15.09 0.37 -2.40
C ILE A 238 -16.54 0.66 -2.74
N THR A 239 -17.42 0.47 -1.76
CA THR A 239 -18.87 0.65 -1.94
C THR A 239 -19.39 1.79 -1.09
N GLY A 240 -20.54 2.38 -1.49
CA GLY A 240 -21.21 3.43 -0.73
C GLY A 240 -20.62 4.83 -0.90
N VAL A 241 -19.72 5.04 -1.86
CA VAL A 241 -19.14 6.36 -2.13
C VAL A 241 -20.14 7.22 -2.88
N PRO A 242 -20.51 8.43 -2.37
CA PRO A 242 -21.39 9.32 -3.10
C PRO A 242 -20.71 9.83 -4.38
N ALA A 243 -21.49 10.16 -5.40
CA ALA A 243 -20.97 10.78 -6.62
C ALA A 243 -20.37 12.16 -6.35
N GLY A 244 -19.25 12.49 -7.00
CA GLY A 244 -18.63 13.81 -6.96
C GLY A 244 -17.48 13.95 -5.94
N ILE A 245 -16.91 12.85 -5.43
CA ILE A 245 -15.69 12.86 -4.59
C ILE A 245 -14.47 12.80 -5.49
N GLY A 246 -13.50 13.69 -5.25
CA GLY A 246 -12.29 13.87 -6.05
C GLY A 246 -12.31 15.18 -6.82
N ASP A 247 -11.21 15.49 -7.50
CA ASP A 247 -11.03 16.77 -8.21
C ASP A 247 -10.62 16.55 -9.66
N PRO A 248 -11.06 17.42 -10.59
CA PRO A 248 -10.46 17.45 -11.90
C PRO A 248 -9.07 18.02 -11.81
N VAL A 249 -8.31 17.76 -12.59
CA VAL A 249 -7.22 17.69 -13.51
C VAL A 249 -6.10 16.85 -12.91
N PHE A 250 -5.37 17.35 -11.90
CA PHE A 250 -4.19 16.64 -11.38
C PHE A 250 -4.48 15.78 -10.14
N ASN A 251 -5.47 16.19 -9.32
CA ASN A 251 -5.85 15.43 -8.11
C ASN A 251 -7.06 14.52 -8.38
N LYS A 252 -7.13 13.95 -9.59
CA LYS A 252 -8.15 12.98 -9.94
C LYS A 252 -8.12 11.82 -8.96
N LEU A 253 -9.30 11.34 -8.55
CA LEU A 253 -9.41 10.25 -7.58
C LEU A 253 -8.70 8.96 -8.04
N ASP A 254 -8.76 8.64 -9.34
CA ASP A 254 -8.01 7.53 -9.94
C ASP A 254 -6.48 7.74 -9.85
N ALA A 255 -6.00 8.97 -10.06
CA ALA A 255 -4.58 9.31 -9.93
C ALA A 255 -4.10 9.23 -8.47
N GLU A 256 -4.92 9.68 -7.52
CA GLU A 256 -4.61 9.61 -6.08
C GLU A 256 -4.57 8.14 -5.60
N PHE A 257 -5.51 7.29 -6.02
CA PHE A 257 -5.45 5.86 -5.75
C PHE A 257 -4.23 5.21 -6.38
N ALA A 258 -3.92 5.55 -7.64
CA ALA A 258 -2.73 5.02 -8.31
C ALA A 258 -1.45 5.43 -7.58
N HIS A 259 -1.31 6.68 -7.14
CA HIS A 259 -0.18 7.15 -6.34
C HIS A 259 -0.07 6.39 -5.01
N ALA A 260 -1.18 6.30 -4.27
CA ALA A 260 -1.22 5.63 -2.97
C ALA A 260 -0.82 4.16 -3.06
N VAL A 261 -1.44 3.41 -3.97
CA VAL A 261 -1.23 1.97 -4.13
C VAL A 261 0.11 1.66 -4.77
N MET A 262 0.56 2.46 -5.77
CA MET A 262 1.90 2.30 -6.37
C MET A 262 3.02 2.60 -5.37
N SER A 263 2.78 3.37 -4.31
CA SER A 263 3.75 3.64 -3.25
C SER A 263 4.04 2.42 -2.36
N ILE A 264 3.21 1.38 -2.43
CA ILE A 264 3.42 0.13 -1.68
C ILE A 264 4.58 -0.64 -2.32
N GLY A 265 5.54 -1.08 -1.51
CA GLY A 265 6.66 -1.89 -1.99
C GLY A 265 6.17 -3.13 -2.75
N ALA A 266 6.87 -3.48 -3.83
CA ALA A 266 6.57 -4.57 -4.76
C ALA A 266 5.35 -4.38 -5.69
N VAL A 267 4.51 -3.37 -5.54
CA VAL A 267 3.49 -3.03 -6.54
C VAL A 267 4.16 -2.52 -7.83
N LYS A 268 3.69 -2.99 -8.98
CA LYS A 268 4.24 -2.69 -10.32
C LYS A 268 3.24 -2.17 -11.32
N ALA A 269 1.95 -2.39 -11.08
CA ALA A 269 0.86 -1.79 -11.84
C ALA A 269 -0.33 -1.52 -10.92
N VAL A 270 -1.09 -0.48 -11.28
CA VAL A 270 -2.38 -0.16 -10.68
C VAL A 270 -3.37 0.07 -11.81
N GLU A 271 -4.53 -0.55 -11.72
CA GLU A 271 -5.62 -0.44 -12.68
C GLU A 271 -6.89 0.03 -11.99
N ILE A 272 -7.70 0.80 -12.70
CA ILE A 272 -9.03 1.25 -12.26
C ILE A 272 -10.06 0.70 -13.24
N GLY A 273 -11.14 0.11 -12.74
CA GLY A 273 -12.18 -0.51 -13.57
C GLY A 273 -11.62 -1.65 -14.44
N ASP A 274 -11.88 -1.62 -15.73
CA ASP A 274 -11.37 -2.62 -16.68
C ASP A 274 -9.87 -2.48 -16.97
N GLY A 275 -9.21 -1.42 -16.45
CA GLY A 275 -7.77 -1.27 -16.50
C GLY A 275 -7.22 -1.28 -17.94
N THR A 276 -6.18 -2.08 -18.17
CA THR A 276 -5.51 -2.15 -19.48
C THR A 276 -6.37 -2.77 -20.59
N SER A 277 -7.42 -3.53 -20.26
CA SER A 277 -8.30 -4.16 -21.26
C SER A 277 -9.10 -3.15 -22.08
N VAL A 278 -9.33 -1.93 -21.55
CA VAL A 278 -10.00 -0.84 -22.30
C VAL A 278 -9.30 -0.47 -23.60
N SER A 279 -7.97 -0.71 -23.70
CA SER A 279 -7.20 -0.44 -24.91
C SER A 279 -7.57 -1.31 -26.10
N HIS A 280 -8.28 -2.40 -25.87
CA HIS A 280 -8.77 -3.33 -26.91
C HIS A 280 -10.26 -3.16 -27.20
N MET A 281 -10.96 -2.29 -26.46
CA MET A 281 -12.39 -2.04 -26.60
C MET A 281 -12.69 -0.90 -27.56
N ARG A 282 -13.87 -0.94 -28.18
CA ARG A 282 -14.45 0.20 -28.89
C ARG A 282 -15.20 1.09 -27.89
N GLY A 283 -15.37 2.37 -28.20
CA GLY A 283 -16.12 3.29 -27.34
C GLY A 283 -17.55 2.82 -27.04
N SER A 284 -18.22 2.18 -28.01
CA SER A 284 -19.56 1.61 -27.82
C SER A 284 -19.62 0.40 -26.88
N GLU A 285 -18.48 -0.28 -26.68
CA GLU A 285 -18.33 -1.42 -25.77
C GLU A 285 -17.93 -0.95 -24.36
N ASN A 286 -17.09 0.09 -24.28
CA ASN A 286 -16.53 0.60 -23.03
C ASN A 286 -17.43 1.65 -22.33
N ASN A 287 -18.33 2.32 -23.06
CA ASN A 287 -19.14 3.37 -22.48
C ASN A 287 -20.18 2.84 -21.49
N ASP A 288 -20.11 3.28 -20.24
CA ASP A 288 -21.07 2.99 -19.20
C ASP A 288 -22.35 3.83 -19.40
N SER A 289 -23.41 3.23 -19.94
CA SER A 289 -24.68 3.94 -20.18
C SER A 289 -25.40 4.26 -18.89
N PHE A 290 -25.87 5.50 -18.76
CA PHE A 290 -26.70 5.92 -17.63
C PHE A 290 -28.17 5.51 -17.81
N TYR A 291 -28.85 5.27 -16.69
CA TYR A 291 -30.30 5.12 -16.62
C TYR A 291 -30.86 5.71 -15.33
N ASN A 292 -32.17 5.96 -15.31
CA ASN A 292 -32.85 6.45 -14.12
C ASN A 292 -33.62 5.30 -13.46
N GLU A 293 -33.41 5.08 -12.19
CA GLU A 293 -34.14 4.14 -11.35
C GLU A 293 -34.74 4.91 -10.15
N ASP A 294 -36.02 5.10 -10.16
CA ASP A 294 -36.78 5.78 -9.10
C ASP A 294 -36.19 7.17 -8.71
N GLY A 295 -35.76 7.93 -9.71
CA GLY A 295 -35.18 9.25 -9.52
C GLY A 295 -33.67 9.26 -9.22
N VAL A 296 -33.04 8.10 -9.13
CA VAL A 296 -31.60 7.94 -8.93
C VAL A 296 -30.94 7.61 -10.27
N ILE A 297 -29.90 8.35 -10.62
CA ILE A 297 -29.10 8.08 -11.82
C ILE A 297 -28.10 6.96 -11.49
N LYS A 298 -28.14 5.89 -12.28
CA LYS A 298 -27.26 4.73 -12.18
C LYS A 298 -26.60 4.40 -13.51
N LYS A 299 -25.58 3.54 -13.52
CA LYS A 299 -24.95 3.00 -14.72
C LYS A 299 -25.33 1.54 -14.92
N LYS A 300 -25.40 1.12 -16.21
CA LYS A 300 -25.70 -0.28 -16.59
C LYS A 300 -24.48 -1.19 -16.45
N THR A 301 -23.30 -0.62 -16.64
CA THR A 301 -22.00 -1.28 -16.57
C THR A 301 -21.05 -0.42 -15.72
N ASN A 302 -19.88 -0.92 -15.39
CA ASN A 302 -18.91 -0.21 -14.59
C ASN A 302 -17.47 -0.37 -15.11
N HIS A 303 -17.29 -0.23 -16.43
CA HIS A 303 -16.00 -0.29 -17.11
C HIS A 303 -15.02 0.77 -16.59
N SER A 304 -15.56 1.97 -16.26
CA SER A 304 -14.79 3.08 -15.67
C SER A 304 -14.35 2.82 -14.21
N GLY A 305 -14.86 1.76 -13.56
CA GLY A 305 -14.51 1.43 -12.18
C GLY A 305 -14.95 2.47 -11.16
N GLY A 306 -16.12 3.10 -11.35
CA GLY A 306 -16.73 4.04 -10.40
C GLY A 306 -16.17 5.46 -10.45
N ILE A 307 -15.28 5.78 -11.41
CA ILE A 307 -14.62 7.10 -11.51
C ILE A 307 -14.76 7.64 -12.93
N LEU A 308 -15.33 8.83 -13.05
CA LEU A 308 -15.48 9.57 -14.31
C LEU A 308 -14.93 11.00 -14.15
N GLY A 309 -14.05 11.41 -15.06
CA GLY A 309 -13.45 12.75 -15.01
C GLY A 309 -12.63 13.03 -13.77
N GLY A 310 -12.16 11.99 -13.07
CA GLY A 310 -11.39 12.09 -11.82
C GLY A 310 -12.26 12.19 -10.56
N MET A 311 -13.56 11.97 -10.67
CA MET A 311 -14.49 12.02 -9.55
C MET A 311 -15.32 10.74 -9.49
N SER A 312 -15.70 10.32 -8.27
CA SER A 312 -16.64 9.21 -8.09
C SER A 312 -17.98 9.48 -8.76
N ASP A 313 -18.58 8.43 -9.32
CA ASP A 313 -19.87 8.52 -10.02
C ASP A 313 -21.04 7.85 -9.27
N GLY A 314 -20.78 7.33 -8.06
CA GLY A 314 -21.77 6.66 -7.22
C GLY A 314 -21.83 5.13 -7.41
N SER A 315 -21.09 4.60 -8.38
CA SER A 315 -20.90 3.15 -8.53
C SER A 315 -19.76 2.66 -7.63
N ASP A 316 -19.63 1.35 -7.47
CA ASP A 316 -18.51 0.75 -6.77
C ASP A 316 -17.18 1.12 -7.43
N ILE A 317 -16.18 1.51 -6.62
CA ILE A 317 -14.85 1.80 -7.12
C ILE A 317 -14.04 0.51 -7.13
N LEU A 318 -13.48 0.18 -8.31
CA LEU A 318 -12.67 -1.02 -8.52
C LEU A 318 -11.22 -0.65 -8.77
N ILE A 319 -10.32 -1.17 -7.93
CA ILE A 319 -8.87 -0.91 -8.00
C ILE A 319 -8.15 -2.26 -8.00
N ARG A 320 -7.20 -2.47 -8.94
CA ARG A 320 -6.32 -3.65 -8.96
C ARG A 320 -4.87 -3.24 -8.80
N ALA A 321 -4.12 -4.01 -8.01
CA ALA A 321 -2.70 -3.83 -7.77
C ALA A 321 -1.94 -5.11 -8.14
N SER A 322 -1.04 -5.04 -9.13
CA SER A 322 -0.15 -6.14 -9.47
C SER A 322 1.11 -6.10 -8.62
N VAL A 323 1.39 -7.18 -7.93
CA VAL A 323 2.49 -7.34 -6.98
C VAL A 323 3.52 -8.31 -7.57
N LYS A 324 4.78 -7.87 -7.67
CA LYS A 324 5.87 -8.72 -8.16
C LYS A 324 6.21 -9.83 -7.17
N PRO A 325 6.82 -10.94 -7.61
CA PRO A 325 7.39 -11.97 -6.74
C PRO A 325 8.38 -11.37 -5.72
N THR A 326 8.52 -12.02 -4.57
CA THR A 326 9.51 -11.66 -3.57
C THR A 326 10.92 -11.84 -4.16
N PRO A 327 11.79 -10.82 -4.12
CA PRO A 327 13.11 -10.91 -4.74
C PRO A 327 14.10 -11.76 -3.93
N SER A 328 13.84 -11.97 -2.65
CA SER A 328 14.68 -12.79 -1.77
C SER A 328 14.30 -14.26 -1.91
N ILE A 329 14.95 -14.95 -2.83
CA ILE A 329 14.76 -16.39 -3.10
C ILE A 329 16.02 -17.18 -2.75
N ALA A 330 15.86 -18.46 -2.48
CA ALA A 330 16.96 -19.35 -2.11
C ALA A 330 17.61 -20.06 -3.33
N GLN A 331 17.36 -19.54 -4.54
CA GLN A 331 18.11 -19.89 -5.73
C GLN A 331 19.36 -19.01 -5.84
N SER A 332 20.43 -19.58 -6.44
CA SER A 332 21.64 -18.82 -6.75
C SER A 332 21.35 -17.74 -7.81
N GLN A 333 21.75 -16.49 -7.54
CA GLN A 333 21.54 -15.35 -8.42
C GLN A 333 22.86 -14.59 -8.63
N ASP A 334 23.14 -14.20 -9.85
CA ASP A 334 24.30 -13.36 -10.15
C ASP A 334 24.04 -11.92 -9.72
N THR A 335 25.04 -11.29 -9.09
CA THR A 335 24.97 -9.92 -8.61
C THR A 335 26.37 -9.33 -8.46
N VAL A 336 26.46 -8.14 -7.85
CA VAL A 336 27.74 -7.46 -7.60
C VAL A 336 27.83 -7.00 -6.14
N GLY A 337 29.05 -7.01 -5.64
CA GLY A 337 29.41 -6.39 -4.36
C GLY A 337 29.38 -4.85 -4.43
N THR A 338 29.41 -4.19 -3.28
CA THR A 338 29.51 -2.72 -3.17
C THR A 338 30.83 -2.17 -3.74
N ASP A 339 31.82 -3.03 -3.90
CA ASP A 339 33.11 -2.77 -4.54
C ASP A 339 33.11 -3.00 -6.06
N GLY A 340 32.00 -3.47 -6.64
CA GLY A 340 31.84 -3.78 -8.05
C GLY A 340 32.31 -5.18 -8.47
N THR A 341 32.71 -6.04 -7.52
CA THR A 341 33.09 -7.43 -7.80
C THR A 341 31.85 -8.27 -8.13
N GLU A 342 31.89 -9.01 -9.24
CA GLU A 342 30.83 -9.98 -9.60
C GLU A 342 30.84 -11.15 -8.63
N VAL A 343 29.66 -11.48 -8.07
CA VAL A 343 29.47 -12.56 -7.10
C VAL A 343 28.17 -13.30 -7.38
N SER A 344 28.10 -14.55 -6.94
CA SER A 344 26.86 -15.32 -6.91
C SER A 344 26.32 -15.32 -5.51
N LEU A 345 25.04 -14.98 -5.34
CA LEU A 345 24.36 -14.85 -4.07
C LEU A 345 23.22 -15.87 -3.96
N GLU A 346 23.25 -16.67 -2.90
CA GLU A 346 22.10 -17.47 -2.46
C GLU A 346 21.60 -16.89 -1.15
N ILE A 347 20.37 -16.34 -1.16
CA ILE A 347 19.83 -15.68 0.02
C ILE A 347 19.33 -16.75 1.00
N LYS A 348 20.05 -16.90 2.11
CA LYS A 348 19.68 -17.79 3.21
C LYS A 348 18.72 -17.05 4.14
N GLY A 349 17.68 -17.71 4.64
CA GLY A 349 16.77 -17.14 5.61
C GLY A 349 15.30 -17.50 5.36
N ARG A 350 14.44 -17.03 6.25
CA ARG A 350 12.99 -17.30 6.21
C ARG A 350 12.30 -16.20 5.43
N HIS A 351 12.09 -16.41 4.13
CA HIS A 351 11.39 -15.48 3.26
C HIS A 351 9.99 -15.99 2.92
N ASP A 352 9.05 -15.06 2.72
CA ASP A 352 7.71 -15.40 2.24
C ASP A 352 7.81 -15.85 0.77
N PRO A 353 7.34 -17.07 0.39
CA PRO A 353 7.26 -17.46 -1.03
C PRO A 353 6.22 -16.63 -1.79
N VAL A 354 5.31 -15.96 -1.08
CA VAL A 354 4.34 -15.02 -1.63
C VAL A 354 4.01 -13.94 -0.59
N ILE A 355 3.95 -12.67 -1.03
CA ILE A 355 3.60 -11.55 -0.15
C ILE A 355 2.18 -11.01 -0.39
N VAL A 356 1.51 -11.49 -1.44
CA VAL A 356 0.19 -10.99 -1.88
C VAL A 356 -0.84 -11.02 -0.76
N PRO A 357 -1.05 -12.12 -0.01
CA PRO A 357 -2.07 -12.15 1.06
C PRO A 357 -1.83 -11.13 2.17
N ARG A 358 -0.57 -10.88 2.51
CA ARG A 358 -0.20 -9.86 3.51
C ARG A 358 -0.34 -8.43 2.99
N ALA A 359 -0.21 -8.24 1.68
CA ALA A 359 -0.37 -6.95 1.03
C ALA A 359 -1.85 -6.56 0.82
N VAL A 360 -2.80 -7.50 0.91
CA VAL A 360 -4.25 -7.24 0.82
C VAL A 360 -4.67 -6.12 1.76
N VAL A 361 -4.41 -6.25 3.06
CA VAL A 361 -4.79 -5.24 4.05
C VAL A 361 -4.01 -3.93 3.88
N VAL A 362 -2.84 -3.95 3.26
CA VAL A 362 -2.07 -2.73 2.96
C VAL A 362 -2.72 -1.94 1.83
N VAL A 363 -3.16 -2.61 0.75
CA VAL A 363 -3.92 -1.99 -0.35
C VAL A 363 -5.23 -1.42 0.18
N GLU A 364 -5.99 -2.20 0.95
CA GLU A 364 -7.22 -1.78 1.62
C GLU A 364 -7.00 -0.49 2.44
N SER A 365 -5.95 -0.47 3.25
CA SER A 365 -5.57 0.66 4.10
C SER A 365 -5.21 1.91 3.30
N MET A 366 -4.41 1.78 2.26
CA MET A 366 -4.04 2.92 1.42
C MET A 366 -5.23 3.47 0.64
N CYS A 367 -6.13 2.60 0.17
CA CYS A 367 -7.40 3.03 -0.44
C CYS A 367 -8.29 3.78 0.56
N ALA A 368 -8.40 3.28 1.79
CA ALA A 368 -9.19 3.94 2.83
C ALA A 368 -8.65 5.33 3.21
N ILE A 369 -7.34 5.47 3.38
CA ILE A 369 -6.69 6.76 3.67
C ILE A 369 -6.94 7.74 2.52
N THR A 370 -6.72 7.32 1.27
CA THR A 370 -6.88 8.15 0.07
C THR A 370 -8.32 8.65 -0.07
N LEU A 371 -9.29 7.73 0.09
CA LEU A 371 -10.69 8.10 -0.04
C LEU A 371 -11.15 9.07 1.07
N LEU A 372 -10.77 8.80 2.33
CA LEU A 372 -11.13 9.68 3.43
C LEU A 372 -10.53 11.08 3.25
N ASP A 373 -9.26 11.18 2.82
CA ASP A 373 -8.62 12.45 2.50
C ASP A 373 -9.37 13.21 1.38
N ALA A 374 -9.74 12.50 0.30
CA ALA A 374 -10.52 13.09 -0.80
C ALA A 374 -11.92 13.55 -0.34
N MET A 375 -12.61 12.76 0.49
CA MET A 375 -13.92 13.14 1.05
C MET A 375 -13.81 14.37 1.96
N MET A 376 -12.77 14.47 2.78
CA MET A 376 -12.51 15.64 3.63
C MET A 376 -12.21 16.89 2.79
N CYS A 377 -11.40 16.77 1.74
CA CYS A 377 -11.14 17.86 0.80
C CYS A 377 -12.44 18.34 0.13
N ASN A 378 -13.37 17.44 -0.16
CA ASN A 378 -14.61 17.74 -0.85
C ASN A 378 -15.63 18.54 0.00
N MET A 379 -15.48 18.58 1.34
CA MET A 379 -16.45 19.24 2.24
C MET A 379 -16.72 20.72 1.93
N SER A 380 -15.74 21.41 1.36
CA SER A 380 -15.85 22.83 1.02
C SER A 380 -16.09 23.10 -0.48
N SER A 381 -16.38 22.07 -1.28
CA SER A 381 -16.51 22.22 -2.75
C SER A 381 -17.75 22.99 -3.18
N LYS A 382 -18.78 23.06 -2.34
CA LYS A 382 -20.03 23.80 -2.63
C LYS A 382 -20.22 24.93 -1.64
N ALA A 383 -20.41 26.16 -2.14
CA ALA A 383 -20.72 27.33 -1.30
C ALA A 383 -21.97 27.12 -0.44
N SER A 384 -22.99 26.42 -0.95
CA SER A 384 -24.21 26.08 -0.22
C SER A 384 -23.95 25.27 1.04
N ASP A 385 -23.03 24.29 0.96
CA ASP A 385 -22.72 23.38 2.06
C ASP A 385 -21.93 24.11 3.15
N LEU A 386 -20.98 24.95 2.73
CA LEU A 386 -20.22 25.79 3.64
C LEU A 386 -21.14 26.80 4.38
N ILE A 387 -22.06 27.44 3.65
CA ILE A 387 -23.05 28.38 4.22
C ILE A 387 -23.97 27.65 5.20
N LYS A 388 -24.47 26.45 4.83
CA LYS A 388 -25.35 25.63 5.66
C LYS A 388 -24.65 25.22 6.97
N PHE A 389 -23.40 24.81 6.88
CA PHE A 389 -22.62 24.40 8.04
C PHE A 389 -22.51 25.54 9.06
N TYR A 390 -22.05 26.72 8.65
CA TYR A 390 -21.87 27.85 9.58
C TYR A 390 -23.17 28.52 10.01
N LYS A 391 -24.22 28.56 9.16
CA LYS A 391 -25.53 29.14 9.56
C LYS A 391 -26.29 28.25 10.53
N ASN A 392 -26.10 26.92 10.50
CA ASN A 392 -26.79 26.03 11.44
C ASN A 392 -25.98 25.80 12.72
N SER A 393 -24.75 26.34 12.80
CA SER A 393 -23.87 26.24 13.98
C SER A 393 -23.96 27.49 14.88
N LEU A 394 -24.71 28.49 14.47
CA LEU A 394 -25.02 29.71 15.18
C LEU A 394 -26.50 29.71 15.61
#